data_4e7d84863a05b3ce71ac0ec3d3af989e
#
_entry.id   4e7d84863a05b3ce71ac0ec3d3af989e
#
_cell.length_a   1.000
_cell.length_b   1.000
_cell.length_c   1.000
_cell.angle_alpha   90.00
_cell.angle_beta   90.00
_cell.angle_gamma   90.00
#
_symmetry.space_group_name_H-M   'P 1'
#
loop_
_entity.id
_entity.type
_entity.pdbx_description
1 polymer ?
#
loop_
_entity_poly.entity_id
_entity_poly.type
_entity_poly.pdbx_seq_one_letter_code
_entity_poly.pdbx_strand_id
1 'polypeptide(L)'
;MLKHLIETFGCNQPFAISEITYKDYSQIWIYKSVAELCKKGEIVHLDRGVYYIPKKNKYGIVPFDPMKIIEKKYIKDNENVQGFYSGKYLLYQLGISKVQPKTIEIYSNNETQRSKVVNICGKRLLLHKPRTKIDKFNASVLCFLELMNGIDVETLDEYKRKLITDYIAENRITQRQITKYIPYFPDKTCRNLIESEVIYRVPQ
;
A
#
# COMPACT_ATOMS: atom_id res chain seq x y z
N MET A 1 -4.36 13.60 -27.48
CA MET A 1 -4.32 13.53 -26.00
C MET A 1 -4.84 12.19 -25.48
N LEU A 2 -6.13 11.82 -25.63
CA LEU A 2 -6.66 10.57 -25.07
C LEU A 2 -5.87 9.32 -25.50
N LYS A 3 -5.58 9.16 -26.80
CA LYS A 3 -4.80 8.03 -27.32
C LYS A 3 -3.43 7.92 -26.61
N HIS A 4 -2.75 9.04 -26.48
CA HIS A 4 -1.46 9.10 -25.77
C HIS A 4 -1.59 8.68 -24.28
N LEU A 5 -2.64 9.14 -23.58
CA LEU A 5 -2.88 8.75 -22.20
C LEU A 5 -3.17 7.25 -22.07
N ILE A 6 -3.91 6.65 -23.02
CA ILE A 6 -4.14 5.20 -23.06
C ILE A 6 -2.83 4.43 -23.28
N GLU A 7 -1.98 4.89 -24.18
CA GLU A 7 -0.69 4.27 -24.48
C GLU A 7 0.29 4.39 -23.29
N THR A 8 0.26 5.51 -22.58
CA THR A 8 1.18 5.79 -21.46
C THR A 8 0.74 5.13 -20.16
N PHE A 9 -0.53 5.28 -19.79
CA PHE A 9 -1.03 4.87 -18.47
C PHE A 9 -1.93 3.64 -18.50
N GLY A 10 -2.48 3.29 -19.65
CA GLY A 10 -3.46 2.20 -19.79
C GLY A 10 -4.85 2.56 -19.28
N CYS A 11 -5.79 1.63 -19.46
CA CYS A 11 -7.15 1.75 -18.93
C CYS A 11 -7.25 1.16 -17.51
N ASN A 12 -8.15 1.71 -16.68
CA ASN A 12 -8.36 1.31 -15.28
C ASN A 12 -7.07 1.34 -14.42
N GLN A 13 -6.15 2.23 -14.77
CA GLN A 13 -4.98 2.54 -13.96
C GLN A 13 -5.04 4.00 -13.52
N PRO A 14 -4.78 4.32 -12.23
CA PRO A 14 -4.74 5.69 -11.76
C PRO A 14 -3.46 6.38 -12.23
N PHE A 15 -3.57 7.64 -12.65
CA PHE A 15 -2.43 8.49 -12.97
C PHE A 15 -2.62 9.90 -12.40
N ALA A 16 -1.52 10.55 -12.03
CA ALA A 16 -1.56 11.93 -11.59
C ALA A 16 -1.44 12.87 -12.79
N ILE A 17 -2.14 14.01 -12.74
CA ILE A 17 -2.08 15.01 -13.81
C ILE A 17 -0.65 15.57 -13.99
N SER A 18 0.15 15.57 -12.92
CA SER A 18 1.56 15.98 -12.93
C SER A 18 2.49 15.00 -13.67
N GLU A 19 2.05 13.74 -13.85
CA GLU A 19 2.80 12.73 -14.61
C GLU A 19 2.61 12.84 -16.11
N ILE A 20 1.65 13.66 -16.54
CA ILE A 20 1.35 13.81 -17.96
C ILE A 20 2.36 14.72 -18.62
N THR A 21 3.10 14.17 -19.58
CA THR A 21 3.90 14.92 -20.54
C THR A 21 3.32 14.68 -21.94
N TYR A 22 3.06 15.73 -22.70
CA TYR A 22 2.51 15.56 -24.03
C TYR A 22 3.10 16.60 -24.99
N LYS A 23 4.01 16.16 -25.88
CA LYS A 23 4.75 17.02 -26.80
C LYS A 23 5.33 18.22 -26.02
N ASP A 24 5.40 19.39 -26.65
CA ASP A 24 5.89 20.64 -26.04
C ASP A 24 4.75 21.50 -25.46
N TYR A 25 3.60 20.88 -25.13
CA TYR A 25 2.48 21.61 -24.58
C TYR A 25 2.69 21.99 -23.12
N SER A 26 2.25 23.22 -22.77
CA SER A 26 2.33 23.73 -21.41
C SER A 26 1.41 22.94 -20.45
N GLN A 27 1.74 22.95 -19.16
CA GLN A 27 0.90 22.35 -18.11
C GLN A 27 -0.54 22.93 -18.13
N ILE A 28 -0.69 24.21 -18.41
CA ILE A 28 -2.01 24.87 -18.51
C ILE A 28 -2.86 24.23 -19.61
N TRP A 29 -2.25 23.93 -20.76
CA TRP A 29 -2.95 23.24 -21.85
C TRP A 29 -3.34 21.82 -21.47
N ILE A 30 -2.44 21.09 -20.77
CA ILE A 30 -2.71 19.74 -20.26
C ILE A 30 -3.91 19.76 -19.31
N TYR A 31 -3.95 20.68 -18.33
CA TYR A 31 -5.08 20.83 -17.40
C TYR A 31 -6.41 21.07 -18.13
N LYS A 32 -6.43 21.97 -19.12
CA LYS A 32 -7.63 22.24 -19.93
C LYS A 32 -8.07 21.00 -20.71
N SER A 33 -7.15 20.31 -21.36
CA SER A 33 -7.44 19.10 -22.14
C SER A 33 -7.98 17.96 -21.26
N VAL A 34 -7.40 17.74 -20.08
CA VAL A 34 -7.91 16.75 -19.12
C VAL A 34 -9.31 17.11 -18.64
N ALA A 35 -9.57 18.40 -18.34
CA ALA A 35 -10.91 18.86 -17.97
C ALA A 35 -11.96 18.63 -19.06
N GLU A 36 -11.61 18.85 -20.33
CA GLU A 36 -12.50 18.55 -21.47
C GLU A 36 -12.76 17.05 -21.62
N LEU A 37 -11.74 16.21 -21.48
CA LEU A 37 -11.90 14.75 -21.52
C LEU A 37 -12.77 14.24 -20.36
N CYS A 38 -12.66 14.84 -19.17
CA CYS A 38 -13.56 14.57 -18.05
C CYS A 38 -15.01 14.94 -18.37
N LYS A 39 -15.26 16.12 -18.97
CA LYS A 39 -16.61 16.54 -19.37
C LYS A 39 -17.23 15.58 -20.39
N LYS A 40 -16.43 15.00 -21.28
CA LYS A 40 -16.86 13.98 -22.26
C LYS A 40 -17.03 12.58 -21.65
N GLY A 41 -16.68 12.37 -20.38
CA GLY A 41 -16.71 11.05 -19.72
C GLY A 41 -15.66 10.06 -20.23
N GLU A 42 -14.63 10.56 -20.93
CA GLU A 42 -13.51 9.76 -21.43
C GLU A 42 -12.46 9.48 -20.35
N ILE A 43 -12.37 10.36 -19.36
CA ILE A 43 -11.53 10.25 -18.17
C ILE A 43 -12.41 10.54 -16.95
N VAL A 44 -12.13 9.86 -15.83
CA VAL A 44 -12.84 10.05 -14.57
C VAL A 44 -11.87 10.58 -13.51
N HIS A 45 -12.30 11.61 -12.79
CA HIS A 45 -11.59 12.16 -11.64
C HIS A 45 -11.83 11.27 -10.41
N LEU A 46 -10.76 10.83 -9.74
CA LEU A 46 -10.81 9.95 -8.57
C LEU A 46 -10.57 10.70 -7.25
N ASP A 47 -9.53 11.55 -7.26
CA ASP A 47 -9.06 12.30 -6.10
C ASP A 47 -8.30 13.52 -6.62
N ARG A 48 -7.92 14.46 -5.74
CA ARG A 48 -7.19 15.68 -6.09
C ARG A 48 -6.01 15.42 -7.03
N GLY A 49 -6.15 15.83 -8.30
CA GLY A 49 -5.13 15.66 -9.33
C GLY A 49 -4.94 14.22 -9.82
N VAL A 50 -5.78 13.27 -9.42
CA VAL A 50 -5.69 11.86 -9.82
C VAL A 50 -6.90 11.47 -10.66
N TYR A 51 -6.62 10.81 -11.78
CA TYR A 51 -7.59 10.44 -12.80
C TYR A 51 -7.39 8.99 -13.23
N TYR A 52 -8.37 8.43 -13.93
CA TYR A 52 -8.22 7.18 -14.68
C TYR A 52 -9.03 7.19 -15.95
N ILE A 53 -8.67 6.33 -16.90
CA ILE A 53 -9.39 6.11 -18.14
C ILE A 53 -10.27 4.87 -17.95
N PRO A 54 -11.62 4.97 -18.03
CA PRO A 54 -12.49 3.83 -17.85
C PRO A 54 -12.25 2.77 -18.93
N LYS A 55 -12.06 1.52 -18.54
CA LYS A 55 -12.06 0.39 -19.48
C LYS A 55 -13.51 0.06 -19.82
N LYS A 56 -13.82 -0.01 -21.12
CA LYS A 56 -15.13 -0.44 -21.63
C LYS A 56 -15.01 -1.86 -22.20
N ASN A 57 -15.99 -2.68 -21.98
CA ASN A 57 -16.15 -3.99 -22.61
C ASN A 57 -17.57 -4.11 -23.18
N LYS A 58 -17.90 -5.29 -23.73
CA LYS A 58 -19.23 -5.58 -24.33
C LYS A 58 -20.40 -5.46 -23.35
N TYR A 59 -20.13 -5.45 -22.04
CA TYR A 59 -21.13 -5.33 -20.97
C TYR A 59 -21.19 -3.92 -20.36
N GLY A 60 -20.36 -2.98 -20.82
CA GLY A 60 -20.32 -1.60 -20.33
C GLY A 60 -18.97 -1.20 -19.72
N ILE A 61 -19.01 -0.30 -18.74
CA ILE A 61 -17.81 0.21 -18.06
C ILE A 61 -17.39 -0.81 -16.99
N VAL A 62 -16.13 -1.25 -17.05
CA VAL A 62 -15.52 -2.10 -16.02
C VAL A 62 -15.33 -1.27 -14.75
N PRO A 63 -15.84 -1.72 -13.59
CA PRO A 63 -15.64 -1.00 -12.33
C PRO A 63 -14.15 -0.75 -12.04
N PHE A 64 -13.86 0.44 -11.53
CA PHE A 64 -12.52 0.79 -11.08
C PHE A 64 -12.27 0.18 -9.70
N ASP A 65 -11.09 -0.43 -9.50
CA ASP A 65 -10.69 -0.92 -8.19
C ASP A 65 -10.02 0.20 -7.37
N PRO A 66 -10.65 0.67 -6.27
CA PRO A 66 -10.07 1.70 -5.41
C PRO A 66 -8.72 1.33 -4.80
N MET A 67 -8.40 0.04 -4.68
CA MET A 67 -7.12 -0.40 -4.12
C MET A 67 -5.94 0.08 -4.94
N LYS A 68 -6.09 0.19 -6.25
CA LYS A 68 -5.03 0.68 -7.16
C LYS A 68 -4.58 2.11 -6.84
N ILE A 69 -5.51 3.01 -6.50
CA ILE A 69 -5.13 4.38 -6.12
C ILE A 69 -4.49 4.41 -4.73
N ILE A 70 -4.99 3.58 -3.81
CA ILE A 70 -4.44 3.45 -2.46
C ILE A 70 -3.01 2.93 -2.53
N GLU A 71 -2.78 1.87 -3.31
CA GLU A 71 -1.46 1.29 -3.52
C GLU A 71 -0.50 2.30 -4.14
N LYS A 72 -0.89 2.93 -5.26
CA LYS A 72 -0.05 3.93 -5.93
C LYS A 72 0.31 5.10 -5.01
N LYS A 73 -0.66 5.60 -4.24
CA LYS A 73 -0.48 6.79 -3.41
C LYS A 73 0.31 6.53 -2.12
N TYR A 74 0.16 5.34 -1.53
CA TYR A 74 0.66 5.08 -0.17
C TYR A 74 1.60 3.89 -0.05
N ILE A 75 1.58 2.93 -0.97
CA ILE A 75 2.38 1.70 -0.87
C ILE A 75 3.54 1.71 -1.86
N LYS A 76 3.23 1.75 -3.15
CA LYS A 76 4.23 1.66 -4.21
C LYS A 76 3.82 2.46 -5.43
N ASP A 77 4.67 3.39 -5.84
CA ASP A 77 4.54 4.13 -7.10
C ASP A 77 5.70 3.74 -8.02
N ASN A 78 5.38 2.99 -9.09
CA ASN A 78 6.35 2.35 -9.98
C ASN A 78 7.35 1.50 -9.17
N GLU A 79 8.65 1.81 -9.23
CA GLU A 79 9.70 1.12 -8.48
C GLU A 79 9.91 1.67 -7.06
N ASN A 80 9.23 2.77 -6.71
CA ASN A 80 9.41 3.43 -5.42
C ASN A 80 8.44 2.85 -4.38
N VAL A 81 8.95 2.00 -3.49
CA VAL A 81 8.20 1.49 -2.33
C VAL A 81 8.24 2.54 -1.23
N GLN A 82 7.07 2.95 -0.76
CA GLN A 82 6.90 4.05 0.19
C GLN A 82 5.97 3.72 1.36
N GLY A 83 5.44 2.50 1.41
CA GLY A 83 4.55 2.06 2.47
C GLY A 83 4.30 0.57 2.49
N PHE A 84 3.50 0.15 3.48
CA PHE A 84 3.03 -1.22 3.62
C PHE A 84 1.71 -1.26 4.41
N TYR A 85 0.93 -2.33 4.20
CA TYR A 85 -0.28 -2.60 4.98
C TYR A 85 0.06 -3.04 6.40
N SER A 86 -0.82 -2.74 7.35
CA SER A 86 -0.62 -3.06 8.77
C SER A 86 -1.94 -3.43 9.46
N GLY A 87 -1.85 -3.67 10.76
CA GLY A 87 -2.98 -3.93 11.64
C GLY A 87 -3.84 -5.11 11.19
N LYS A 88 -5.16 -4.98 11.42
CA LYS A 88 -6.11 -6.04 11.10
C LYS A 88 -6.20 -6.37 9.61
N TYR A 89 -5.91 -5.38 8.74
CA TYR A 89 -5.91 -5.61 7.29
C TYR A 89 -4.76 -6.50 6.85
N LEU A 90 -3.57 -6.32 7.43
CA LEU A 90 -2.43 -7.21 7.19
C LEU A 90 -2.71 -8.63 7.69
N LEU A 91 -3.27 -8.78 8.90
CA LEU A 91 -3.66 -10.10 9.41
C LEU A 91 -4.65 -10.81 8.49
N TYR A 92 -5.60 -10.07 7.91
CA TYR A 92 -6.54 -10.62 6.92
C TYR A 92 -5.83 -11.03 5.63
N GLN A 93 -4.94 -10.19 5.09
CA GLN A 93 -4.18 -10.50 3.87
C GLN A 93 -3.29 -11.73 4.03
N LEU A 94 -2.69 -11.92 5.22
CA LEU A 94 -1.86 -13.08 5.53
C LEU A 94 -2.69 -14.35 5.86
N GLY A 95 -4.02 -14.26 5.90
CA GLY A 95 -4.89 -15.39 6.27
C GLY A 95 -4.88 -15.73 7.77
N ILE A 96 -4.21 -14.92 8.61
CA ILE A 96 -4.19 -15.06 10.07
C ILE A 96 -5.58 -14.74 10.66
N SER A 97 -6.28 -13.77 10.06
CA SER A 97 -7.67 -13.45 10.37
C SER A 97 -8.58 -13.76 9.17
N LYS A 98 -9.73 -14.37 9.42
CA LYS A 98 -10.76 -14.62 8.41
C LYS A 98 -11.70 -13.43 8.22
N VAL A 99 -11.65 -12.44 9.12
CA VAL A 99 -12.54 -11.28 9.12
C VAL A 99 -11.90 -10.13 8.36
N GLN A 100 -12.51 -9.72 7.23
CA GLN A 100 -12.08 -8.55 6.50
C GLN A 100 -12.43 -7.27 7.28
N PRO A 101 -11.45 -6.45 7.65
CA PRO A 101 -11.70 -5.24 8.41
C PRO A 101 -12.31 -4.14 7.53
N LYS A 102 -13.15 -3.29 8.13
CA LYS A 102 -13.73 -2.12 7.47
C LYS A 102 -12.72 -0.99 7.22
N THR A 103 -11.63 -0.97 7.99
CA THR A 103 -10.58 0.06 7.89
C THR A 103 -9.28 -0.60 7.42
N ILE A 104 -8.65 0.00 6.45
CA ILE A 104 -7.35 -0.43 5.92
C ILE A 104 -6.28 0.39 6.63
N GLU A 105 -5.38 -0.28 7.35
CA GLU A 105 -4.28 0.37 8.06
C GLU A 105 -3.01 0.34 7.20
N ILE A 106 -2.34 1.49 7.08
CA ILE A 106 -1.17 1.65 6.21
C ILE A 106 -0.14 2.53 6.91
N TYR A 107 1.11 2.09 6.92
CA TYR A 107 2.27 2.95 7.17
C TYR A 107 2.80 3.47 5.84
N SER A 108 2.99 4.80 5.73
CA SER A 108 3.47 5.40 4.48
C SER A 108 4.36 6.62 4.74
N ASN A 109 5.42 6.76 3.94
CA ASN A 109 6.27 7.95 3.93
C ASN A 109 5.50 9.22 3.54
N ASN A 110 4.34 9.08 2.89
CA ASN A 110 3.47 10.19 2.49
C ASN A 110 2.60 10.71 3.63
N GLU A 111 2.73 10.13 4.85
CA GLU A 111 2.03 10.63 6.03
C GLU A 111 3.02 11.25 7.02
N THR A 112 2.74 12.48 7.44
CA THR A 112 3.57 13.23 8.38
C THR A 112 3.02 13.23 9.81
N GLN A 113 1.71 13.02 9.95
CA GLN A 113 1.04 12.93 11.24
C GLN A 113 1.20 11.52 11.83
N ARG A 114 1.23 11.42 13.15
CA ARG A 114 1.33 10.12 13.85
C ARG A 114 0.28 9.13 13.35
N SER A 115 -0.96 9.60 13.19
CA SER A 115 -2.06 8.85 12.56
C SER A 115 -3.10 9.80 11.99
N LYS A 116 -3.74 9.39 10.89
CA LYS A 116 -4.77 10.16 10.20
C LYS A 116 -5.79 9.23 9.55
N VAL A 117 -7.07 9.55 9.69
CA VAL A 117 -8.14 8.84 8.97
C VAL A 117 -8.47 9.59 7.69
N VAL A 118 -8.52 8.89 6.57
CA VAL A 118 -8.94 9.43 5.26
C VAL A 118 -9.91 8.46 4.58
N ASN A 119 -10.75 8.99 3.67
CA ASN A 119 -11.60 8.18 2.83
C ASN A 119 -11.19 8.39 1.36
N ILE A 120 -10.92 7.30 0.65
CA ILE A 120 -10.57 7.30 -0.77
C ILE A 120 -11.51 6.34 -1.50
N CYS A 121 -12.28 6.86 -2.45
CA CYS A 121 -13.23 6.07 -3.24
C CYS A 121 -14.10 5.13 -2.39
N GLY A 122 -14.62 5.62 -1.25
CA GLY A 122 -15.46 4.84 -0.32
C GLY A 122 -14.71 3.88 0.60
N LYS A 123 -13.39 3.77 0.51
CA LYS A 123 -12.55 2.98 1.43
C LYS A 123 -12.05 3.86 2.57
N ARG A 124 -12.25 3.42 3.81
CA ARG A 124 -11.72 4.09 5.01
C ARG A 124 -10.30 3.61 5.27
N LEU A 125 -9.36 4.54 5.32
CA LEU A 125 -7.95 4.28 5.60
C LEU A 125 -7.55 4.89 6.93
N LEU A 126 -6.73 4.17 7.69
CA LEU A 126 -5.98 4.71 8.82
C LEU A 126 -4.51 4.74 8.42
N LEU A 127 -4.03 5.94 8.15
CA LEU A 127 -2.66 6.18 7.73
C LEU A 127 -1.79 6.46 8.95
N HIS A 128 -0.59 5.90 8.96
CA HIS A 128 0.40 6.10 10.01
C HIS A 128 1.71 6.60 9.42
N LYS A 129 2.35 7.54 10.15
CA LYS A 129 3.74 7.88 9.90
C LYS A 129 4.63 6.69 10.26
N PRO A 130 5.54 6.28 9.38
CA PRO A 130 6.43 5.16 9.68
C PRO A 130 7.48 5.55 10.74
N ARG A 131 7.99 4.55 11.48
CA ARG A 131 9.02 4.73 12.52
C ARG A 131 10.37 5.13 11.94
N THR A 132 10.65 4.67 10.72
CA THR A 132 11.80 5.07 9.91
C THR A 132 11.37 5.12 8.45
N LYS A 133 12.16 5.79 7.60
CA LYS A 133 11.87 5.88 6.15
C LYS A 133 11.77 4.49 5.53
N ILE A 134 10.67 4.27 4.82
CA ILE A 134 10.38 3.03 4.10
C ILE A 134 11.02 3.10 2.71
N ASP A 135 11.64 2.01 2.29
CA ASP A 135 12.14 1.79 0.94
C ASP A 135 11.96 0.31 0.52
N LYS A 136 12.33 -0.03 -0.71
CA LYS A 136 12.19 -1.39 -1.25
C LYS A 136 13.03 -2.45 -0.52
N PHE A 137 14.05 -2.06 0.24
CA PHE A 137 14.94 -2.99 0.94
C PHE A 137 14.49 -3.26 2.38
N ASN A 138 13.66 -2.38 2.95
CA ASN A 138 13.25 -2.50 4.34
C ASN A 138 11.73 -2.64 4.56
N ALA A 139 10.92 -2.40 3.54
CA ALA A 139 9.46 -2.43 3.68
C ALA A 139 8.95 -3.74 4.29
N SER A 140 9.46 -4.89 3.83
CA SER A 140 9.01 -6.20 4.32
C SER A 140 9.38 -6.45 5.77
N VAL A 141 10.61 -6.12 6.19
CA VAL A 141 11.03 -6.29 7.59
C VAL A 141 10.32 -5.31 8.51
N LEU A 142 10.07 -4.07 8.09
CA LEU A 142 9.29 -3.10 8.87
C LEU A 142 7.82 -3.54 9.01
N CYS A 143 7.22 -4.05 7.94
CA CYS A 143 5.88 -4.64 7.95
C CYS A 143 5.81 -5.83 8.93
N PHE A 144 6.79 -6.72 8.90
CA PHE A 144 6.91 -7.84 9.82
C PHE A 144 7.03 -7.38 11.29
N LEU A 145 7.87 -6.37 11.56
CA LEU A 145 8.03 -5.85 12.92
C LEU A 145 6.76 -5.16 13.43
N GLU A 146 6.00 -4.45 12.57
CA GLU A 146 4.67 -3.91 12.94
C GLU A 146 3.65 -5.03 13.16
N LEU A 147 3.70 -6.11 12.39
CA LEU A 147 2.89 -7.30 12.62
C LEU A 147 3.18 -7.85 14.03
N MET A 148 4.45 -8.08 14.38
CA MET A 148 4.86 -8.59 15.69
C MET A 148 4.53 -7.61 16.83
N ASN A 149 4.57 -6.29 16.58
CA ASN A 149 4.15 -5.28 17.55
C ASN A 149 2.65 -5.36 17.87
N GLY A 150 1.82 -5.66 16.87
CA GLY A 150 0.36 -5.68 16.98
C GLY A 150 -0.26 -7.03 17.33
N ILE A 151 0.50 -8.12 17.21
CA ILE A 151 -0.03 -9.48 17.40
C ILE A 151 -0.24 -9.79 18.88
N ASP A 152 -1.27 -10.59 19.15
CA ASP A 152 -1.49 -11.21 20.45
C ASP A 152 -0.93 -12.63 20.40
N VAL A 153 0.18 -12.84 21.12
CA VAL A 153 0.95 -14.10 21.10
C VAL A 153 0.14 -15.27 21.64
N GLU A 154 -0.75 -15.04 22.61
CA GLU A 154 -1.59 -16.08 23.21
C GLU A 154 -2.60 -16.66 22.19
N THR A 155 -2.93 -15.89 21.16
CA THR A 155 -3.85 -16.32 20.10
C THR A 155 -3.17 -17.03 18.93
N LEU A 156 -1.83 -17.16 18.96
CA LEU A 156 -1.04 -17.80 17.92
C LEU A 156 -1.03 -19.32 18.08
N ASP A 157 -1.78 -19.99 17.23
CA ASP A 157 -1.66 -21.42 16.99
C ASP A 157 -0.52 -21.73 15.99
N GLU A 158 -0.21 -23.01 15.79
CA GLU A 158 0.87 -23.44 14.90
C GLU A 158 0.59 -23.08 13.43
N TYR A 159 -0.67 -23.05 13.02
CA TYR A 159 -1.06 -22.64 11.67
C TYR A 159 -0.72 -21.16 11.41
N LYS A 160 -1.04 -20.27 12.36
CA LYS A 160 -0.74 -18.85 12.25
C LYS A 160 0.76 -18.57 12.32
N ARG A 161 1.50 -19.32 13.18
CA ARG A 161 2.98 -19.26 13.22
C ARG A 161 3.59 -19.67 11.88
N LYS A 162 3.04 -20.69 11.24
CA LYS A 162 3.46 -21.08 9.89
C LYS A 162 3.24 -19.98 8.87
N LEU A 163 2.07 -19.33 8.84
CA LEU A 163 1.81 -18.20 7.93
C LEU A 163 2.81 -17.05 8.11
N ILE A 164 3.16 -16.74 9.36
CA ILE A 164 4.18 -15.73 9.65
C ILE A 164 5.57 -16.19 9.16
N THR A 165 5.91 -17.46 9.35
CA THR A 165 7.18 -18.03 8.88
C THR A 165 7.25 -18.04 7.35
N ASP A 166 6.15 -18.37 6.67
CA ASP A 166 6.05 -18.34 5.22
C ASP A 166 6.26 -16.90 4.69
N TYR A 167 5.65 -15.90 5.35
CA TYR A 167 5.89 -14.48 5.04
C TYR A 167 7.37 -14.09 5.18
N ILE A 168 8.05 -14.54 6.23
CA ILE A 168 9.49 -14.32 6.46
C ILE A 168 10.30 -14.89 5.31
N ALA A 169 10.01 -16.15 4.92
CA ALA A 169 10.72 -16.87 3.87
C ALA A 169 10.50 -16.21 2.49
N GLU A 170 9.26 -15.92 2.13
CA GLU A 170 8.90 -15.28 0.85
C GLU A 170 9.56 -13.91 0.68
N ASN A 171 9.65 -13.14 1.76
CA ASN A 171 10.27 -11.81 1.77
C ASN A 171 11.76 -11.81 2.10
N ARG A 172 12.37 -13.00 2.30
CA ARG A 172 13.79 -13.19 2.61
C ARG A 172 14.25 -12.34 3.80
N ILE A 173 13.41 -12.27 4.84
CA ILE A 173 13.72 -11.50 6.05
C ILE A 173 14.78 -12.27 6.85
N THR A 174 15.85 -11.56 7.26
CA THR A 174 16.96 -12.15 8.01
C THR A 174 17.06 -11.60 9.44
N GLN A 175 17.73 -12.33 10.34
CA GLN A 175 18.02 -11.85 11.69
C GLN A 175 18.80 -10.52 11.67
N ARG A 176 19.73 -10.36 10.73
CA ARG A 176 20.48 -9.11 10.55
C ARG A 176 19.57 -7.92 10.26
N GLN A 177 18.55 -8.09 9.42
CA GLN A 177 17.58 -7.02 9.14
C GLN A 177 16.72 -6.72 10.37
N ILE A 178 16.25 -7.75 11.09
CA ILE A 178 15.49 -7.57 12.33
C ILE A 178 16.32 -6.79 13.34
N THR A 179 17.56 -7.22 13.62
CA THR A 179 18.48 -6.56 14.57
C THR A 179 18.72 -5.09 14.18
N LYS A 180 18.81 -4.78 12.89
CA LYS A 180 19.01 -3.41 12.41
C LYS A 180 17.80 -2.50 12.71
N TYR A 181 16.58 -3.02 12.59
CA TYR A 181 15.37 -2.19 12.66
C TYR A 181 14.61 -2.30 13.98
N ILE A 182 14.82 -3.34 14.78
CA ILE A 182 14.13 -3.54 16.06
C ILE A 182 14.29 -2.36 17.05
N PRO A 183 15.41 -1.60 17.08
CA PRO A 183 15.53 -0.45 17.98
C PRO A 183 14.53 0.69 17.71
N TYR A 184 13.89 0.72 16.55
CA TYR A 184 12.83 1.68 16.26
C TYR A 184 11.45 1.26 16.80
N PHE A 185 11.33 0.05 17.35
CA PHE A 185 10.09 -0.54 17.83
C PHE A 185 10.02 -0.60 19.35
N PRO A 186 8.81 -0.65 19.94
CA PRO A 186 8.65 -0.82 21.38
C PRO A 186 9.21 -2.19 21.84
N ASP A 187 9.61 -2.28 23.11
CA ASP A 187 10.09 -3.53 23.74
C ASP A 187 9.11 -4.68 23.60
N LYS A 188 7.81 -4.37 23.55
CA LYS A 188 6.75 -5.36 23.27
C LYS A 188 7.02 -6.14 21.99
N THR A 189 7.55 -5.51 20.94
CA THR A 189 7.85 -6.17 19.66
C THR A 189 8.92 -7.24 19.83
N CYS A 190 9.98 -6.93 20.59
CA CYS A 190 11.04 -7.89 20.90
C CYS A 190 10.50 -9.05 21.75
N ARG A 191 9.70 -8.73 22.77
CA ARG A 191 9.03 -9.74 23.60
C ARG A 191 8.17 -10.68 22.77
N ASN A 192 7.30 -10.14 21.91
CA ASN A 192 6.43 -10.94 21.06
C ASN A 192 7.22 -11.83 20.07
N LEU A 193 8.36 -11.36 19.55
CA LEU A 193 9.26 -12.17 18.71
C LEU A 193 9.78 -13.40 19.43
N ILE A 194 10.16 -13.26 20.71
CA ILE A 194 10.71 -14.33 21.54
C ILE A 194 9.59 -15.28 22.00
N GLU A 195 8.52 -14.76 22.59
CA GLU A 195 7.40 -15.54 23.14
C GLU A 195 6.63 -16.32 22.06
N SER A 196 6.56 -15.78 20.84
CA SER A 196 5.97 -16.49 19.69
C SER A 196 6.86 -17.58 19.10
N GLU A 197 8.13 -17.65 19.51
CA GLU A 197 9.17 -18.52 18.94
C GLU A 197 9.50 -18.24 17.45
N VAL A 198 8.90 -17.23 16.86
CA VAL A 198 9.08 -16.88 15.44
C VAL A 198 10.53 -16.48 15.16
N ILE A 199 11.21 -15.82 16.12
CA ILE A 199 12.61 -15.39 15.95
C ILE A 199 13.56 -16.54 15.64
N TYR A 200 13.30 -17.73 16.20
CA TYR A 200 14.14 -18.92 15.99
C TYR A 200 13.95 -19.56 14.60
N ARG A 201 12.91 -19.15 13.88
CA ARG A 201 12.60 -19.61 12.52
C ARG A 201 13.11 -18.66 11.44
N VAL A 202 13.71 -17.53 11.84
CA VAL A 202 14.28 -16.53 10.92
C VAL A 202 15.68 -16.96 10.49
N PRO A 203 16.00 -16.96 9.18
CA PRO A 203 17.35 -17.21 8.67
C PRO A 203 18.37 -16.20 9.21
N GLN A 204 19.62 -16.65 9.37
CA GLN A 204 20.74 -15.80 9.80
C GLN A 204 21.10 -14.76 8.74
#